data_061a5e86a42ecce959f4130b383c1c43
#
_entry.id   061a5e86a42ecce959f4130b383c1c43
#
_cell.length_a   1.000
_cell.length_b   1.000
_cell.length_c   1.000
_cell.angle_alpha   90.00
_cell.angle_beta   90.00
_cell.angle_gamma   90.00
#
_symmetry.space_group_name_H-M   'P 1'
#
loop_
_entity.id
_entity.type
_entity.pdbx_description
1 polymer ?
#
loop_
_entity_poly.entity_id
_entity_poly.type
_entity_poly.pdbx_seq_one_letter_code
_entity_poly.pdbx_strand_id
1 'polypeptide(L)'
;MRMQLTDRFVSLLEEHVDVAVRVGELPDSSMIATRVGLIRQVVCASPAYLDRRGAPKTPADLAKHDCIVHESSSGSSSWGFVTDKTTQTIQVPSRLAVSLGEAAVAAAVAGAGIARVLSYLIEDLLKSRSLVTLLEACEPTPFPVSIVYPSQRQVPLKLRAFLDFAVPRLRKQLGYENS
;
A
#
# COMPACT_ATOMS: atom_id res chain seq x y z
N MET A 1 -23.51 10.84 0.76
CA MET A 1 -22.09 10.61 0.35
C MET A 1 -22.03 9.25 -0.31
N ARG A 2 -21.35 9.13 -1.46
CA ARG A 2 -21.02 7.85 -2.11
C ARG A 2 -19.52 7.63 -1.97
N MET A 3 -19.09 6.45 -1.54
CA MET A 3 -17.69 6.07 -1.41
C MET A 3 -17.39 4.90 -2.34
N GLN A 4 -16.26 4.96 -3.04
CA GLN A 4 -15.74 3.90 -3.90
C GLN A 4 -14.36 3.49 -3.40
N LEU A 5 -14.13 2.20 -3.22
CA LEU A 5 -12.83 1.63 -2.88
C LEU A 5 -12.26 0.95 -4.12
N THR A 6 -11.04 1.28 -4.48
CA THR A 6 -10.37 0.71 -5.65
C THR A 6 -8.85 0.87 -5.52
N ASP A 7 -8.11 -0.13 -5.96
CA ASP A 7 -6.64 -0.09 -6.04
C ASP A 7 -6.15 0.44 -7.39
N ARG A 8 -7.07 0.76 -8.30
CA ARG A 8 -6.74 1.37 -9.60
C ARG A 8 -6.64 2.88 -9.47
N PHE A 9 -5.76 3.47 -10.27
CA PHE A 9 -5.70 4.91 -10.42
C PHE A 9 -6.95 5.42 -11.15
N VAL A 10 -7.73 6.24 -10.44
CA VAL A 10 -8.98 6.82 -10.93
C VAL A 10 -8.75 8.28 -11.28
N SER A 11 -9.19 8.72 -12.47
CA SER A 11 -9.22 10.14 -12.83
C SER A 11 -10.41 10.81 -12.11
N LEU A 12 -10.12 11.74 -11.19
CA LEU A 12 -11.18 12.42 -10.43
C LEU A 12 -12.11 13.22 -11.34
N LEU A 13 -11.57 13.83 -12.40
CA LEU A 13 -12.33 14.65 -13.32
C LEU A 13 -13.26 13.81 -14.21
N GLU A 14 -12.73 12.72 -14.80
CA GLU A 14 -13.49 11.86 -15.70
C GLU A 14 -14.57 11.06 -14.98
N GLU A 15 -14.29 10.62 -13.75
CA GLU A 15 -15.23 9.82 -12.96
C GLU A 15 -16.11 10.69 -12.02
N HIS A 16 -16.02 12.01 -12.11
CA HIS A 16 -16.80 12.96 -11.32
C HIS A 16 -16.65 12.72 -9.80
N VAL A 17 -15.41 12.46 -9.35
CA VAL A 17 -15.09 12.25 -7.94
C VAL A 17 -14.70 13.58 -7.31
N ASP A 18 -15.37 13.97 -6.24
CA ASP A 18 -15.11 15.24 -5.54
C ASP A 18 -13.75 15.23 -4.81
N VAL A 19 -13.33 14.08 -4.28
CA VAL A 19 -12.13 13.92 -3.45
C VAL A 19 -11.67 12.46 -3.41
N ALA A 20 -10.36 12.23 -3.37
CA ALA A 20 -9.79 10.89 -3.17
C ALA A 20 -8.67 10.91 -2.13
N VAL A 21 -8.48 9.78 -1.45
CA VAL A 21 -7.25 9.47 -0.69
C VAL A 21 -6.35 8.66 -1.62
N ARG A 22 -5.10 9.11 -1.79
CA ARG A 22 -4.12 8.45 -2.66
C ARG A 22 -2.86 8.08 -1.88
N VAL A 23 -2.34 6.91 -2.19
CA VAL A 23 -1.08 6.39 -1.69
C VAL A 23 -0.07 6.41 -2.85
N GLY A 24 1.10 6.97 -2.61
CA GLY A 24 2.18 7.09 -3.59
C GLY A 24 2.44 8.53 -4.04
N GLU A 25 3.46 8.68 -4.86
CA GLU A 25 3.78 9.98 -5.45
C GLU A 25 2.67 10.43 -6.40
N LEU A 26 2.40 11.72 -6.36
CA LEU A 26 1.38 12.32 -7.22
C LEU A 26 2.07 12.90 -8.45
N PRO A 27 1.58 12.62 -9.67
CA PRO A 27 2.06 13.31 -10.86
C PRO A 27 1.71 14.80 -10.78
N ASP A 28 2.52 15.62 -11.43
CA ASP A 28 2.20 17.04 -11.61
C ASP A 28 0.83 17.18 -12.25
N SER A 29 -0.08 17.85 -11.56
CA SER A 29 -1.45 18.00 -12.00
C SER A 29 -2.08 19.28 -11.44
N SER A 30 -3.20 19.69 -12.00
CA SER A 30 -4.04 20.79 -11.49
C SER A 30 -4.83 20.42 -10.22
N MET A 31 -4.41 19.37 -9.52
CA MET A 31 -5.05 18.92 -8.28
C MET A 31 -4.42 19.59 -7.07
N ILE A 32 -5.23 19.85 -6.06
CA ILE A 32 -4.73 20.23 -4.74
C ILE A 32 -4.51 18.94 -3.94
N ALA A 33 -3.33 18.83 -3.33
CA ALA A 33 -2.95 17.70 -2.50
C ALA A 33 -2.66 18.15 -1.07
N THR A 34 -3.26 17.48 -0.10
CA THR A 34 -2.97 17.66 1.33
C THR A 34 -2.37 16.37 1.87
N ARG A 35 -1.09 16.40 2.23
CA ARG A 35 -0.42 15.24 2.82
C ARG A 35 -0.98 14.94 4.21
N VAL A 36 -1.34 13.68 4.43
CA VAL A 36 -1.93 13.23 5.69
C VAL A 36 -1.13 12.15 6.39
N GLY A 37 -0.11 11.58 5.73
CA GLY A 37 0.72 10.57 6.35
C GLY A 37 1.71 9.90 5.41
N LEU A 38 2.30 8.84 5.95
CA LEU A 38 3.18 7.90 5.28
C LEU A 38 2.69 6.48 5.53
N ILE A 39 2.83 5.61 4.55
CA ILE A 39 2.49 4.20 4.65
C ILE A 39 3.64 3.35 4.14
N ARG A 40 4.02 2.32 4.89
CA ARG A 40 5.06 1.37 4.47
C ARG A 40 4.47 0.32 3.53
N GLN A 41 5.31 -0.16 2.63
CA GLN A 41 5.05 -1.36 1.86
C GLN A 41 5.88 -2.49 2.46
N VAL A 42 5.22 -3.50 2.98
CA VAL A 42 5.81 -4.56 3.79
C VAL A 42 5.67 -5.92 3.11
N VAL A 43 6.65 -6.78 3.31
CA VAL A 43 6.60 -8.18 2.89
C VAL A 43 6.13 -9.02 4.08
N CYS A 44 5.17 -9.91 3.87
CA CYS A 44 4.62 -10.73 4.95
C CYS A 44 4.24 -12.14 4.49
N ALA A 45 4.18 -13.06 5.45
CA ALA A 45 3.68 -14.41 5.26
C ALA A 45 3.08 -14.95 6.56
N SER A 46 2.28 -16.02 6.47
CA SER A 46 1.84 -16.73 7.67
C SER A 46 2.96 -17.60 8.25
N PRO A 47 3.01 -17.76 9.59
CA PRO A 47 3.95 -18.70 10.22
C PRO A 47 3.88 -20.11 9.61
N ALA A 48 2.67 -20.61 9.35
CA ALA A 48 2.49 -21.93 8.76
C ALA A 48 3.12 -22.09 7.36
N TYR A 49 3.18 -21.03 6.56
CA TYR A 49 3.93 -21.04 5.30
C TYR A 49 5.44 -21.12 5.56
N LEU A 50 5.93 -20.30 6.48
CA LEU A 50 7.37 -20.23 6.80
C LEU A 50 7.89 -21.51 7.44
N ASP A 51 7.09 -22.20 8.26
CA ASP A 51 7.44 -23.50 8.84
C ASP A 51 7.69 -24.57 7.76
N ARG A 52 6.94 -24.51 6.65
CA ARG A 52 7.08 -25.46 5.53
C ARG A 52 8.19 -25.10 4.55
N ARG A 53 8.44 -23.79 4.32
CA ARG A 53 9.28 -23.31 3.21
C ARG A 53 10.52 -22.57 3.67
N GLY A 54 10.65 -22.30 4.97
CA GLY A 54 11.65 -21.41 5.53
C GLY A 54 11.34 -19.93 5.31
N ALA A 55 12.09 -19.06 5.99
CA ALA A 55 11.98 -17.61 5.83
C ALA A 55 13.08 -17.09 4.89
N PRO A 56 12.77 -16.20 3.94
CA PRO A 56 13.78 -15.54 3.12
C PRO A 56 14.65 -14.64 4.01
N LYS A 57 15.96 -14.70 3.82
CA LYS A 57 16.93 -13.86 4.54
C LYS A 57 17.33 -12.62 3.74
N THR A 58 17.23 -12.69 2.42
CA THR A 58 17.53 -11.62 1.48
C THR A 58 16.42 -11.49 0.45
N PRO A 59 16.27 -10.32 -0.21
CA PRO A 59 15.32 -10.17 -1.31
C PRO A 59 15.50 -11.20 -2.44
N ALA A 60 16.73 -11.61 -2.71
CA ALA A 60 17.04 -12.62 -3.75
C ALA A 60 16.45 -14.01 -3.42
N ASP A 61 16.27 -14.34 -2.13
CA ASP A 61 15.70 -15.62 -1.73
C ASP A 61 14.23 -15.76 -2.15
N LEU A 62 13.52 -14.66 -2.39
CA LEU A 62 12.14 -14.67 -2.87
C LEU A 62 11.97 -15.46 -4.17
N ALA A 63 13.01 -15.57 -4.98
CA ALA A 63 13.01 -16.41 -6.20
C ALA A 63 12.71 -17.90 -5.92
N LYS A 64 12.89 -18.36 -4.68
CA LYS A 64 12.65 -19.75 -4.24
C LYS A 64 11.31 -19.93 -3.52
N HIS A 65 10.54 -18.83 -3.38
CA HIS A 65 9.28 -18.83 -2.65
C HIS A 65 8.08 -18.66 -3.60
N ASP A 66 6.93 -19.15 -3.17
CA ASP A 66 5.67 -18.84 -3.80
C ASP A 66 5.27 -17.41 -3.42
N CYS A 67 5.13 -16.52 -4.39
CA CYS A 67 4.76 -15.14 -4.15
C CYS A 67 3.33 -14.84 -4.62
N ILE A 68 2.63 -14.02 -3.83
CA ILE A 68 1.31 -13.49 -4.13
C ILE A 68 1.50 -12.07 -4.64
N VAL A 69 1.22 -11.85 -5.92
CA VAL A 69 1.42 -10.56 -6.58
C VAL A 69 0.11 -9.78 -6.59
N HIS A 70 0.15 -8.59 -6.01
CA HIS A 70 -0.92 -7.61 -6.19
C HIS A 70 -0.68 -6.87 -7.51
N GLU A 71 -1.53 -7.10 -8.50
CA GLU A 71 -1.48 -6.45 -9.80
C GLU A 71 -2.00 -5.01 -9.67
N SER A 72 -1.10 -4.08 -9.39
CA SER A 72 -1.37 -2.67 -9.67
C SER A 72 -1.33 -2.42 -11.20
N SER A 73 -1.73 -1.23 -11.64
CA SER A 73 -1.83 -0.83 -13.06
C SER A 73 -0.62 -1.16 -13.96
N SER A 74 0.51 -1.58 -13.39
CA SER A 74 1.72 -1.96 -14.13
C SER A 74 1.86 -3.44 -14.43
N GLY A 75 0.99 -4.32 -13.88
CA GLY A 75 1.04 -5.78 -14.13
C GLY A 75 2.37 -6.46 -13.78
N SER A 76 3.24 -5.79 -13.03
CA SER A 76 4.62 -6.21 -12.81
C SER A 76 4.73 -7.11 -11.57
N SER A 77 5.31 -8.30 -11.75
CA SER A 77 5.79 -9.16 -10.67
C SER A 77 7.13 -8.70 -10.06
N SER A 78 7.50 -7.45 -10.27
CA SER A 78 8.74 -6.85 -9.78
C SER A 78 8.53 -6.18 -8.44
N TRP A 79 9.35 -6.53 -7.45
CA TRP A 79 9.34 -5.92 -6.12
C TRP A 79 10.62 -5.11 -5.89
N GLY A 80 10.45 -3.82 -5.54
CA GLY A 80 11.56 -2.95 -5.18
C GLY A 80 11.98 -3.13 -3.72
N PHE A 81 13.28 -3.17 -3.48
CA PHE A 81 13.91 -3.26 -2.15
C PHE A 81 15.05 -2.25 -2.07
N VAL A 82 15.44 -1.90 -0.85
CA VAL A 82 16.63 -1.08 -0.59
C VAL A 82 17.64 -1.94 0.18
N THR A 83 18.84 -2.11 -0.40
CA THR A 83 19.95 -2.82 0.26
C THR A 83 21.20 -1.96 0.09
N ASP A 84 21.91 -1.69 1.20
CA ASP A 84 23.12 -0.84 1.19
C ASP A 84 22.90 0.53 0.51
N LYS A 85 21.74 1.16 0.80
CA LYS A 85 21.29 2.44 0.23
C LYS A 85 21.07 2.41 -1.29
N THR A 86 21.06 1.23 -1.89
CA THR A 86 20.81 1.04 -3.32
C THR A 86 19.44 0.41 -3.52
N THR A 87 18.62 1.00 -4.39
CA THR A 87 17.35 0.39 -4.79
C THR A 87 17.61 -0.71 -5.79
N GLN A 88 17.10 -1.90 -5.50
CA GLN A 88 17.14 -3.04 -6.42
C GLN A 88 15.73 -3.56 -6.67
N THR A 89 15.50 -4.07 -7.85
CA THR A 89 14.23 -4.66 -8.25
C THR A 89 14.39 -6.16 -8.43
N ILE A 90 13.56 -6.94 -7.74
CA ILE A 90 13.58 -8.40 -7.79
C ILE A 90 12.32 -8.88 -8.53
N GLN A 91 12.54 -9.70 -9.54
CA GLN A 91 11.46 -10.45 -10.18
C GLN A 91 11.06 -11.61 -9.26
N VAL A 92 9.79 -11.64 -8.85
CA VAL A 92 9.29 -12.70 -7.96
C VAL A 92 8.42 -13.69 -8.75
N PRO A 93 8.49 -15.00 -8.39
CA PRO A 93 7.61 -16.01 -9.01
C PRO A 93 6.16 -15.76 -8.58
N SER A 94 5.31 -15.36 -9.50
CA SER A 94 3.89 -15.15 -9.24
C SER A 94 3.16 -16.50 -9.27
N ARG A 95 2.85 -17.05 -8.08
CA ARG A 95 1.99 -18.21 -7.95
C ARG A 95 0.51 -17.84 -8.00
N LEU A 96 0.19 -16.66 -7.47
CA LEU A 96 -1.14 -16.09 -7.46
C LEU A 96 -1.04 -14.59 -7.74
N ALA A 97 -1.83 -14.14 -8.70
CA ALA A 97 -2.00 -12.72 -8.98
C ALA A 97 -3.41 -12.29 -8.60
N VAL A 98 -3.53 -11.18 -7.89
CA VAL A 98 -4.80 -10.62 -7.40
C VAL A 98 -4.86 -9.12 -7.66
N SER A 99 -6.06 -8.59 -7.83
CA SER A 99 -6.31 -7.17 -8.12
C SER A 99 -6.60 -6.32 -6.88
N LEU A 100 -6.72 -6.94 -5.70
CA LEU A 100 -7.01 -6.25 -4.43
C LEU A 100 -5.98 -6.65 -3.37
N GLY A 101 -5.51 -5.67 -2.62
CA GLY A 101 -4.55 -5.89 -1.51
C GLY A 101 -5.12 -6.81 -0.43
N GLU A 102 -6.41 -6.69 -0.11
CA GLU A 102 -7.09 -7.56 0.86
C GLU A 102 -7.11 -9.03 0.42
N ALA A 103 -7.23 -9.29 -0.88
CA ALA A 103 -7.16 -10.65 -1.42
C ALA A 103 -5.75 -11.23 -1.29
N ALA A 104 -4.70 -10.41 -1.48
CA ALA A 104 -3.32 -10.83 -1.23
C ALA A 104 -3.09 -11.17 0.25
N VAL A 105 -3.63 -10.36 1.16
CA VAL A 105 -3.57 -10.59 2.61
C VAL A 105 -4.27 -11.90 2.97
N ALA A 106 -5.52 -12.11 2.49
CA ALA A 106 -6.26 -13.34 2.76
C ALA A 106 -5.53 -14.59 2.28
N ALA A 107 -4.95 -14.55 1.09
CA ALA A 107 -4.14 -15.64 0.55
C ALA A 107 -2.87 -15.91 1.37
N ALA A 108 -2.19 -14.85 1.85
CA ALA A 108 -1.02 -14.99 2.72
C ALA A 108 -1.37 -15.62 4.08
N VAL A 109 -2.48 -15.22 4.70
CA VAL A 109 -3.01 -15.82 5.93
C VAL A 109 -3.32 -17.30 5.73
N ALA A 110 -3.91 -17.66 4.58
CA ALA A 110 -4.18 -19.05 4.21
C ALA A 110 -2.91 -19.88 3.89
N GLY A 111 -1.71 -19.26 3.94
CA GLY A 111 -0.45 -19.93 3.70
C GLY A 111 -0.15 -20.23 2.23
N ALA A 112 -0.75 -19.49 1.30
CA ALA A 112 -0.52 -19.66 -0.13
C ALA A 112 0.86 -19.16 -0.58
N GLY A 113 1.48 -18.24 0.17
CA GLY A 113 2.78 -17.68 -0.19
C GLY A 113 3.15 -16.44 0.60
N ILE A 114 4.17 -15.74 0.10
CA ILE A 114 4.64 -14.45 0.59
C ILE A 114 3.91 -13.34 -0.19
N ALA A 115 3.35 -12.37 0.50
CA ALA A 115 2.73 -11.20 -0.10
C ALA A 115 3.52 -9.93 0.19
N ARG A 116 3.43 -8.94 -0.70
CA ARG A 116 3.89 -7.57 -0.45
C ARG A 116 2.68 -6.63 -0.52
N VAL A 117 2.37 -5.99 0.60
CA VAL A 117 1.15 -5.21 0.80
C VAL A 117 1.42 -3.91 1.57
N LEU A 118 0.45 -3.03 1.61
CA LEU A 118 0.53 -1.82 2.44
C LEU A 118 0.32 -2.18 3.92
N SER A 119 1.11 -1.57 4.81
CA SER A 119 1.20 -1.94 6.22
C SER A 119 -0.14 -1.90 6.97
N TYR A 120 -1.01 -0.94 6.65
CA TYR A 120 -2.31 -0.81 7.31
C TYR A 120 -3.24 -2.02 7.11
N LEU A 121 -3.07 -2.78 6.03
CA LEU A 121 -3.89 -3.96 5.76
C LEU A 121 -3.61 -5.13 6.71
N ILE A 122 -2.47 -5.13 7.38
CA ILE A 122 -2.02 -6.27 8.19
C ILE A 122 -1.78 -5.94 9.67
N GLU A 123 -2.05 -4.73 10.14
CA GLU A 123 -1.76 -4.32 11.52
C GLU A 123 -2.36 -5.27 12.57
N ASP A 124 -3.64 -5.63 12.43
CA ASP A 124 -4.31 -6.54 13.38
C ASP A 124 -3.86 -7.99 13.20
N LEU A 125 -3.45 -8.37 11.98
CA LEU A 125 -2.90 -9.70 11.69
C LEU A 125 -1.48 -9.89 12.25
N LEU A 126 -0.70 -8.81 12.37
CA LEU A 126 0.58 -8.82 13.07
C LEU A 126 0.38 -8.94 14.59
N LYS A 127 -0.56 -8.19 15.17
CA LYS A 127 -0.91 -8.29 16.61
C LYS A 127 -1.36 -9.71 16.98
N SER A 128 -2.20 -10.32 16.14
CA SER A 128 -2.67 -11.71 16.33
C SER A 128 -1.65 -12.78 15.93
N ARG A 129 -0.51 -12.39 15.38
CA ARG A 129 0.51 -13.31 14.84
C ARG A 129 0.01 -14.22 13.72
N SER A 130 -1.08 -13.86 13.06
CA SER A 130 -1.56 -14.57 11.87
C SER A 130 -0.65 -14.34 10.66
N LEU A 131 0.02 -13.19 10.63
CA LEU A 131 1.10 -12.86 9.70
C LEU A 131 2.32 -12.37 10.48
N VAL A 132 3.48 -12.51 9.85
CA VAL A 132 4.75 -11.92 10.31
C VAL A 132 5.38 -11.13 9.16
N THR A 133 6.08 -10.05 9.49
CA THR A 133 6.85 -9.25 8.53
C THR A 133 8.18 -9.93 8.20
N LEU A 134 8.65 -9.72 6.99
CA LEU A 134 9.87 -10.28 6.44
C LEU A 134 10.68 -9.19 5.75
N LEU A 135 12.00 -9.30 5.76
CA LEU A 135 12.91 -8.40 5.03
C LEU A 135 12.75 -6.92 5.40
N GLU A 136 12.38 -6.61 6.65
CA GLU A 136 12.12 -5.25 7.13
C GLU A 136 13.32 -4.30 6.90
N ALA A 137 14.54 -4.80 7.05
CA ALA A 137 15.75 -4.01 6.80
C ALA A 137 15.92 -3.60 5.32
N CYS A 138 15.16 -4.20 4.42
CA CYS A 138 15.21 -3.95 2.98
C CYS A 138 13.96 -3.22 2.46
N GLU A 139 13.10 -2.73 3.36
CA GLU A 139 11.89 -1.99 2.94
C GLU A 139 12.25 -0.72 2.15
N PRO A 140 11.50 -0.41 1.09
CA PRO A 140 11.66 0.86 0.39
C PRO A 140 11.16 2.03 1.25
N THR A 141 11.49 3.25 0.82
CA THR A 141 10.95 4.47 1.46
C THR A 141 9.43 4.42 1.53
N PRO A 142 8.83 4.76 2.68
CA PRO A 142 7.38 4.79 2.83
C PRO A 142 6.70 5.70 1.80
N PHE A 143 5.54 5.28 1.32
CA PHE A 143 4.74 6.05 0.38
C PHE A 143 3.99 7.19 1.08
N PRO A 144 3.95 8.39 0.47
CA PRO A 144 3.09 9.47 0.94
C PRO A 144 1.62 9.09 0.80
N VAL A 145 0.82 9.51 1.78
CA VAL A 145 -0.65 9.45 1.72
C VAL A 145 -1.18 10.87 1.64
N SER A 146 -1.97 11.15 0.63
CA SER A 146 -2.51 12.48 0.39
C SER A 146 -4.00 12.45 0.10
N ILE A 147 -4.73 13.44 0.60
CA ILE A 147 -6.08 13.75 0.12
C ILE A 147 -5.93 14.67 -1.09
N VAL A 148 -6.52 14.27 -2.21
CA VAL A 148 -6.45 15.01 -3.46
C VAL A 148 -7.84 15.40 -3.96
N TYR A 149 -7.98 16.61 -4.50
CA TYR A 149 -9.21 17.11 -5.08
C TYR A 149 -8.90 18.12 -6.18
N PRO A 150 -9.81 18.31 -7.16
CA PRO A 150 -9.60 19.26 -8.25
C PRO A 150 -9.44 20.70 -7.74
N SER A 151 -8.49 21.44 -8.31
CA SER A 151 -8.35 22.87 -8.04
C SER A 151 -9.59 23.61 -8.56
N GLN A 152 -10.26 24.31 -7.66
CA GLN A 152 -11.47 25.08 -7.95
C GLN A 152 -11.33 26.49 -7.37
N ARG A 153 -11.95 27.47 -8.05
CA ARG A 153 -11.93 28.87 -7.62
C ARG A 153 -12.50 29.06 -6.20
N GLN A 154 -13.46 28.22 -5.82
CA GLN A 154 -14.02 28.13 -4.46
C GLN A 154 -14.23 26.65 -4.12
N VAL A 155 -13.73 26.24 -2.96
CA VAL A 155 -13.94 24.87 -2.43
C VAL A 155 -15.40 24.77 -1.94
N PRO A 156 -16.21 23.85 -2.48
CA PRO A 156 -17.59 23.67 -2.04
C PRO A 156 -17.68 23.38 -0.55
N LEU A 157 -18.72 23.87 0.13
CA LEU A 157 -18.91 23.68 1.58
C LEU A 157 -18.88 22.19 1.99
N LYS A 158 -19.49 21.30 1.19
CA LYS A 158 -19.47 19.86 1.43
C LYS A 158 -18.05 19.29 1.44
N LEU A 159 -17.18 19.74 0.54
CA LEU A 159 -15.79 19.29 0.45
C LEU A 159 -14.98 19.87 1.60
N ARG A 160 -15.16 21.12 1.95
CA ARG A 160 -14.48 21.74 3.11
C ARG A 160 -14.82 21.00 4.39
N ALA A 161 -16.10 20.77 4.67
CA ALA A 161 -16.54 20.02 5.84
C ALA A 161 -15.94 18.60 5.89
N PHE A 162 -15.81 17.94 4.73
CA PHE A 162 -15.15 16.64 4.65
C PHE A 162 -13.65 16.75 4.97
N LEU A 163 -12.94 17.72 4.42
CA LEU A 163 -11.52 17.93 4.66
C LEU A 163 -11.24 18.24 6.15
N ASP A 164 -12.04 19.15 6.75
CA ASP A 164 -11.93 19.52 8.16
C ASP A 164 -12.17 18.30 9.09
N PHE A 165 -13.00 17.35 8.67
CA PHE A 165 -13.24 16.11 9.39
C PHE A 165 -12.15 15.06 9.15
N ALA A 166 -11.77 14.82 7.89
CA ALA A 166 -10.95 13.69 7.50
C ALA A 166 -9.45 13.92 7.73
N VAL A 167 -8.92 15.12 7.42
CA VAL A 167 -7.48 15.42 7.52
C VAL A 167 -6.93 15.17 8.92
N PRO A 168 -7.47 15.73 10.01
CA PRO A 168 -6.90 15.54 11.34
C PRO A 168 -7.01 14.09 11.80
N ARG A 169 -8.07 13.37 11.41
CA ARG A 169 -8.25 11.95 11.76
C ARG A 169 -7.26 11.04 11.06
N LEU A 170 -7.07 11.24 9.76
CA LEU A 170 -6.08 10.48 9.00
C LEU A 170 -4.65 10.76 9.49
N ARG A 171 -4.31 12.03 9.78
CA ARG A 171 -3.01 12.38 10.36
C ARG A 171 -2.76 11.66 11.68
N LYS A 172 -3.73 11.68 12.57
CA LYS A 172 -3.65 10.96 13.85
C LYS A 172 -3.48 9.45 13.64
N GLN A 173 -4.26 8.85 12.74
CA GLN A 173 -4.21 7.41 12.47
C GLN A 173 -2.89 6.98 11.83
N LEU A 174 -2.33 7.81 10.96
CA LEU A 174 -1.07 7.55 10.26
C LEU A 174 0.17 8.06 11.03
N GLY A 175 0.00 8.57 12.26
CA GLY A 175 1.10 9.09 13.07
C GLY A 175 1.82 10.30 12.43
N TYR A 176 1.10 11.08 11.62
CA TYR A 176 1.66 12.22 10.90
C TYR A 176 1.45 13.51 11.71
N GLU A 177 2.46 13.86 12.50
CA GLU A 177 2.52 15.16 13.15
C GLU A 177 3.16 16.18 12.21
N ASN A 178 2.57 17.37 12.11
CA ASN A 178 3.18 18.48 11.35
C ASN A 178 4.51 18.87 12.05
N SER A 179 5.61 18.61 11.39
CA SER A 179 6.90 19.20 11.73
C SER A 179 6.92 20.63 11.27
#